data_fc494e2b8f71367d3932c5f50ad40a14
#
_entry.id   fc494e2b8f71367d3932c5f50ad40a14
#
_cell.length_a   1.000
_cell.length_b   1.000
_cell.length_c   1.000
_cell.angle_alpha   90.00
_cell.angle_beta   90.00
_cell.angle_gamma   90.00
#
_symmetry.space_group_name_H-M   'P 1'
#
loop_
_entity.id
_entity.type
_entity.pdbx_description
1 polymer ?
#
loop_
_entity_poly.entity_id
_entity_poly.type
_entity_poly.pdbx_seq_one_letter_code
_entity_poly.pdbx_strand_id
1 'polypeptide(L)'
;MNYSTLKKGLALSFAALVGATTLASAQDSTSTSSSAKVFGGRGQYRTWSVGVNAGVLSPFVVIGGSNDFTNQDLNLGYGISLKKQLGHAFALQGNIFRGKISGTNKDAVNGSQFGLRSFETEVGYAADLSGVVNVATVDFLRRENAVNFYVSAGYGLIAYAPKTVSTSGAEFDWKDRAGDERDKKYVKEAYIPVGAGVKFKVSDRVAFNLGYTMSFVDADNLDGIYAKATTKDKFSYGYAGLEFSLGSKSKPDLQWVNPLALMYDELKDPSLRQEVEALKNRVSNVERSIEDLKKDTDGDGVADQFDKCPGTPAGTAVDGSGCPLPKMQVDSVAGTATGYEPIQFEFNSSVLKTESYPILDALSSRLRENNSKVTLKGYASSEGTAAYNMKLSKDRANSVKTYLVNSGVNASQVTARGYGEANPVASNDTEEGRIQNRRVESSSN
;
A
#
# COMPACT_ATOMS: atom_id res chain seq x y z
N MET A 1 19.26 -25.94 -0.37
CA MET A 1 18.95 -25.05 -1.51
C MET A 1 20.26 -24.72 -2.19
N ASN A 2 20.46 -25.05 -3.49
CA ASN A 2 21.76 -24.92 -4.15
C ASN A 2 22.17 -23.45 -4.32
N TYR A 3 23.40 -23.13 -3.94
CA TYR A 3 24.01 -21.78 -3.97
C TYR A 3 23.93 -21.09 -5.35
N SER A 4 23.87 -21.88 -6.44
CA SER A 4 23.70 -21.40 -7.83
C SER A 4 22.29 -20.84 -8.11
N THR A 5 21.28 -21.39 -7.44
CA THR A 5 19.87 -20.96 -7.60
C THR A 5 19.62 -19.64 -6.87
N LEU A 6 20.29 -19.44 -5.72
CA LEU A 6 20.21 -18.17 -4.96
C LEU A 6 20.86 -17.01 -5.75
N LYS A 7 21.99 -17.25 -6.44
CA LYS A 7 22.65 -16.25 -7.30
C LYS A 7 21.81 -15.81 -8.47
N LYS A 8 21.11 -16.76 -9.13
CA LYS A 8 20.20 -16.44 -10.25
C LYS A 8 18.96 -15.70 -9.77
N GLY A 9 18.45 -16.04 -8.58
CA GLY A 9 17.32 -15.36 -7.96
C GLY A 9 17.63 -13.90 -7.60
N LEU A 10 18.83 -13.63 -7.06
CA LEU A 10 19.25 -12.27 -6.68
C LEU A 10 19.49 -11.37 -7.91
N ALA A 11 20.10 -11.91 -8.97
CA ALA A 11 20.33 -11.18 -10.22
C ALA A 11 19.01 -10.86 -10.95
N LEU A 12 18.05 -11.79 -10.96
CA LEU A 12 16.71 -11.59 -11.53
C LEU A 12 15.88 -10.60 -10.70
N SER A 13 16.01 -10.61 -9.36
CA SER A 13 15.33 -9.66 -8.49
C SER A 13 15.85 -8.24 -8.69
N PHE A 14 17.14 -8.07 -8.93
CA PHE A 14 17.74 -6.76 -9.20
C PHE A 14 17.31 -6.20 -10.56
N ALA A 15 17.28 -7.06 -11.61
CA ALA A 15 16.82 -6.69 -12.94
C ALA A 15 15.31 -6.38 -12.97
N ALA A 16 14.48 -7.12 -12.22
CA ALA A 16 13.05 -6.89 -12.14
C ALA A 16 12.71 -5.57 -11.38
N LEU A 17 13.50 -5.22 -10.35
CA LEU A 17 13.30 -3.96 -9.60
C LEU A 17 13.65 -2.71 -10.43
N VAL A 18 14.66 -2.83 -11.30
CA VAL A 18 15.05 -1.75 -12.23
C VAL A 18 14.07 -1.64 -13.40
N GLY A 19 13.57 -2.79 -13.92
CA GLY A 19 12.65 -2.82 -15.06
C GLY A 19 11.22 -2.35 -14.75
N ALA A 20 10.71 -2.60 -13.52
CA ALA A 20 9.35 -2.25 -13.15
C ALA A 20 9.09 -0.73 -12.96
N THR A 21 10.15 0.09 -12.93
CA THR A 21 10.02 1.54 -12.73
C THR A 21 9.97 2.37 -14.00
N THR A 22 10.19 1.76 -15.19
CA THR A 22 10.24 2.49 -16.46
C THR A 22 8.90 2.59 -17.18
N LEU A 23 7.88 1.82 -16.77
CA LEU A 23 6.57 1.77 -17.46
C LEU A 23 5.53 2.80 -16.95
N ALA A 24 5.85 3.63 -15.95
CA ALA A 24 4.91 4.60 -15.38
C ALA A 24 5.19 6.07 -15.75
N SER A 25 6.01 6.35 -16.76
CA SER A 25 6.45 7.72 -17.07
C SER A 25 6.00 8.28 -18.42
N ALA A 26 4.90 7.77 -18.99
CA ALA A 26 4.34 8.33 -20.21
C ALA A 26 2.93 8.85 -19.94
N GLN A 27 2.81 10.04 -19.40
CA GLN A 27 1.77 11.06 -19.64
C GLN A 27 1.80 12.09 -18.52
N ASP A 28 2.45 13.22 -18.73
CA ASP A 28 1.85 14.53 -18.49
C ASP A 28 2.77 15.64 -19.02
N SER A 29 2.34 16.29 -20.07
CA SER A 29 2.94 17.49 -20.61
C SER A 29 1.98 18.66 -20.43
N THR A 30 2.05 19.30 -19.28
CA THR A 30 1.63 20.69 -19.12
C THR A 30 2.53 21.40 -18.11
N SER A 31 3.33 22.30 -18.63
CA SER A 31 4.25 23.15 -17.87
C SER A 31 3.47 24.26 -17.14
N THR A 32 3.11 23.99 -15.91
CA THR A 32 2.90 25.02 -14.89
C THR A 32 3.81 24.65 -13.73
N SER A 33 4.58 25.61 -13.22
CA SER A 33 5.41 25.48 -12.03
C SER A 33 4.52 25.27 -10.81
N SER A 34 3.91 24.11 -10.71
CA SER A 34 3.12 23.74 -9.55
C SER A 34 4.08 23.34 -8.43
N SER A 35 4.05 24.06 -7.31
CA SER A 35 4.68 23.61 -6.08
C SER A 35 4.22 22.19 -5.78
N ALA A 36 5.17 21.30 -5.44
CA ALA A 36 4.83 19.92 -5.10
C ALA A 36 3.80 19.90 -3.97
N LYS A 37 2.73 19.11 -4.12
CA LYS A 37 1.65 18.97 -3.14
C LYS A 37 1.90 17.77 -2.23
N VAL A 38 1.44 17.83 -0.97
CA VAL A 38 1.61 16.75 0.02
C VAL A 38 1.05 15.43 -0.49
N PHE A 39 -0.13 15.45 -1.08
CA PHE A 39 -0.82 14.25 -1.58
C PHE A 39 -0.67 14.03 -3.10
N GLY A 40 0.17 14.82 -3.78
CA GLY A 40 0.36 14.74 -5.22
C GLY A 40 1.15 13.52 -5.74
N GLY A 41 1.54 12.61 -4.85
CA GLY A 41 2.25 11.38 -5.18
C GLY A 41 3.73 11.57 -5.51
N ARG A 42 4.45 10.46 -5.68
CA ARG A 42 5.90 10.45 -5.91
C ARG A 42 6.32 10.96 -7.29
N GLY A 43 5.41 11.00 -8.24
CA GLY A 43 5.69 11.44 -9.62
C GLY A 43 6.13 12.89 -9.76
N GLN A 44 5.84 13.74 -8.77
CA GLN A 44 6.24 15.15 -8.74
C GLN A 44 7.68 15.37 -8.21
N TYR A 45 8.39 14.32 -7.78
CA TYR A 45 9.73 14.41 -7.21
C TYR A 45 10.76 13.67 -8.03
N ARG A 46 12.02 14.09 -7.92
CA ARG A 46 13.18 13.26 -8.26
C ARG A 46 13.38 12.25 -7.13
N THR A 47 13.55 10.99 -7.50
CA THR A 47 13.65 9.89 -6.52
C THR A 47 14.85 8.99 -6.75
N TRP A 48 15.57 9.15 -7.84
CA TRP A 48 16.78 8.41 -8.14
C TRP A 48 18.01 9.27 -7.95
N SER A 49 19.06 8.68 -7.41
CA SER A 49 20.39 9.31 -7.33
C SER A 49 21.50 8.29 -7.52
N VAL A 50 22.61 8.77 -8.08
CA VAL A 50 23.87 8.03 -8.23
C VAL A 50 24.91 8.69 -7.35
N GLY A 51 25.61 7.91 -6.56
CA GLY A 51 26.70 8.37 -5.71
C GLY A 51 28.05 7.81 -6.13
N VAL A 52 29.09 8.61 -5.93
CA VAL A 52 30.48 8.20 -5.98
C VAL A 52 31.11 8.51 -4.63
N ASN A 53 31.91 7.60 -4.10
CA ASN A 53 32.53 7.77 -2.79
C ASN A 53 33.96 7.24 -2.80
N ALA A 54 34.77 7.81 -1.93
CA ALA A 54 36.11 7.34 -1.62
C ALA A 54 36.34 7.51 -0.11
N GLY A 55 37.18 6.67 0.46
CA GLY A 55 37.39 6.70 1.89
C GLY A 55 38.39 5.67 2.36
N VAL A 56 38.27 5.29 3.60
CA VAL A 56 39.25 4.47 4.29
C VAL A 56 38.59 3.14 4.72
N LEU A 57 39.15 2.04 4.27
CA LEU A 57 38.85 0.69 4.75
C LEU A 57 39.83 0.31 5.88
N SER A 58 39.30 -0.28 6.94
CA SER A 58 40.09 -0.72 8.09
C SER A 58 39.50 -2.00 8.68
N PRO A 59 40.31 -2.93 9.20
CA PRO A 59 39.85 -4.06 9.97
C PRO A 59 39.31 -3.66 11.35
N PHE A 60 39.41 -2.40 11.72
CA PHE A 60 38.86 -1.86 12.96
C PHE A 60 37.38 -1.58 12.85
N VAL A 61 36.62 -1.92 13.90
CA VAL A 61 35.22 -1.56 14.07
C VAL A 61 34.97 -0.96 15.45
N VAL A 62 34.15 0.09 15.50
CA VAL A 62 33.85 0.80 16.76
C VAL A 62 33.10 -0.11 17.77
N ILE A 63 32.30 -1.07 17.28
CA ILE A 63 31.51 -1.97 18.12
C ILE A 63 31.87 -3.41 17.78
N GLY A 64 32.27 -4.19 18.77
CA GLY A 64 32.46 -5.63 18.61
C GLY A 64 33.91 -6.09 18.47
N GLY A 65 34.87 -5.25 18.83
CA GLY A 65 36.29 -5.62 18.95
C GLY A 65 37.08 -5.52 17.64
N SER A 66 38.35 -5.82 17.71
CA SER A 66 39.31 -5.89 16.59
C SER A 66 39.46 -7.33 16.10
N ASN A 67 39.93 -7.48 14.87
CA ASN A 67 40.45 -8.75 14.32
C ASN A 67 41.77 -9.17 15.03
N ASP A 68 42.32 -10.30 14.63
CA ASP A 68 43.46 -10.99 15.30
C ASP A 68 44.80 -10.23 15.24
N PHE A 69 44.85 -9.09 14.55
CA PHE A 69 46.05 -8.28 14.43
C PHE A 69 46.03 -7.06 15.37
N THR A 70 47.19 -6.79 15.99
CA THR A 70 47.33 -5.71 16.99
C THR A 70 47.30 -4.32 16.40
N ASN A 71 47.86 -4.14 15.20
CA ASN A 71 47.90 -2.86 14.49
C ASN A 71 47.09 -2.94 13.22
N GLN A 72 46.28 -1.93 13.05
CA GLN A 72 45.33 -1.83 11.91
C GLN A 72 45.72 -0.70 10.99
N ASP A 73 45.85 -1.02 9.71
CA ASP A 73 46.22 -0.04 8.70
C ASP A 73 44.94 0.58 8.10
N LEU A 74 45.11 1.82 7.64
CA LEU A 74 44.08 2.55 6.95
C LEU A 74 44.37 2.49 5.44
N ASN A 75 43.47 1.85 4.68
CA ASN A 75 43.63 1.67 3.25
C ASN A 75 42.56 2.37 2.43
N LEU A 76 42.90 2.75 1.22
CA LEU A 76 41.96 3.39 0.30
C LEU A 76 40.86 2.41 -0.13
N GLY A 77 39.61 2.86 0.03
CA GLY A 77 38.43 2.26 -0.56
C GLY A 77 37.71 3.27 -1.45
N TYR A 78 37.06 2.79 -2.51
CA TYR A 78 36.25 3.62 -3.39
C TYR A 78 35.07 2.83 -3.93
N GLY A 79 33.98 3.54 -4.20
CA GLY A 79 32.73 2.89 -4.62
C GLY A 79 31.75 3.80 -5.30
N ILE A 80 30.69 3.14 -5.76
CA ILE A 80 29.54 3.80 -6.38
C ILE A 80 28.26 3.31 -5.69
N SER A 81 27.24 4.13 -5.71
CA SER A 81 25.92 3.77 -5.19
C SER A 81 24.82 4.20 -6.14
N LEU A 82 23.74 3.43 -6.16
CA LEU A 82 22.48 3.77 -6.81
C LEU A 82 21.40 3.75 -5.76
N LYS A 83 20.71 4.88 -5.57
CA LYS A 83 19.68 5.02 -4.55
C LYS A 83 18.33 5.35 -5.18
N LYS A 84 17.28 4.74 -4.64
CA LYS A 84 15.87 5.04 -4.90
C LYS A 84 15.20 5.53 -3.64
N GLN A 85 14.80 6.80 -3.61
CA GLN A 85 14.01 7.36 -2.53
C GLN A 85 12.58 6.85 -2.63
N LEU A 86 12.08 6.17 -1.59
CA LEU A 86 10.74 5.58 -1.54
C LEU A 86 9.73 6.45 -0.78
N GLY A 87 10.20 7.31 0.11
CA GLY A 87 9.43 8.27 0.87
C GLY A 87 10.35 9.37 1.40
N HIS A 88 9.87 10.34 2.13
CA HIS A 88 10.68 11.42 2.69
C HIS A 88 11.79 10.91 3.62
N ALA A 89 11.51 9.87 4.41
CA ALA A 89 12.45 9.31 5.37
C ALA A 89 13.13 8.03 4.90
N PHE A 90 12.62 7.32 3.89
CA PHE A 90 13.06 5.97 3.55
C PHE A 90 13.55 5.85 2.10
N ALA A 91 14.70 5.21 1.91
CA ALA A 91 15.27 4.90 0.61
C ALA A 91 15.82 3.46 0.56
N LEU A 92 15.94 2.93 -0.64
CA LEU A 92 16.68 1.70 -0.95
C LEU A 92 17.93 2.08 -1.73
N GLN A 93 19.08 1.54 -1.33
CA GLN A 93 20.38 1.88 -1.91
C GLN A 93 21.18 0.61 -2.22
N GLY A 94 21.60 0.46 -3.47
CA GLY A 94 22.60 -0.52 -3.86
C GLY A 94 23.96 0.10 -3.85
N ASN A 95 24.95 -0.57 -3.26
CA ASN A 95 26.34 -0.12 -3.18
C ASN A 95 27.25 -1.15 -3.83
N ILE A 96 28.31 -0.67 -4.48
CA ILE A 96 29.44 -1.49 -4.94
C ILE A 96 30.72 -0.75 -4.59
N PHE A 97 31.65 -1.41 -3.90
CA PHE A 97 32.94 -0.80 -3.57
C PHE A 97 34.08 -1.81 -3.70
N ARG A 98 35.30 -1.28 -3.77
CA ARG A 98 36.58 -1.98 -3.84
C ARG A 98 37.61 -1.32 -2.94
N GLY A 99 38.65 -2.07 -2.59
CA GLY A 99 39.77 -1.53 -1.83
C GLY A 99 40.64 -2.62 -1.24
N LYS A 100 41.37 -2.26 -0.18
CA LYS A 100 42.24 -3.18 0.58
C LYS A 100 41.95 -3.03 2.06
N ILE A 101 42.22 -4.11 2.80
CA ILE A 101 42.17 -4.17 4.26
C ILE A 101 43.47 -4.78 4.72
N SER A 102 44.21 -4.16 5.64
CA SER A 102 45.46 -4.74 6.13
C SER A 102 45.68 -4.47 7.63
N GLY A 103 46.56 -5.26 8.21
CA GLY A 103 46.98 -5.10 9.56
C GLY A 103 48.32 -5.79 9.85
N THR A 104 48.96 -5.44 10.96
CA THR A 104 50.27 -5.95 11.34
C THR A 104 50.33 -6.30 12.82
N ASN A 105 51.21 -7.26 13.16
CA ASN A 105 51.52 -7.64 14.52
C ASN A 105 52.93 -7.12 14.98
N LYS A 106 53.36 -5.99 14.45
CA LYS A 106 54.74 -5.45 14.74
C LYS A 106 55.00 -5.22 16.20
N ASP A 107 54.00 -4.89 17.00
CA ASP A 107 54.13 -4.48 18.41
C ASP A 107 53.61 -5.58 19.37
N ALA A 108 53.40 -6.79 18.88
CA ALA A 108 53.02 -7.90 19.76
C ALA A 108 54.16 -8.34 20.66
N VAL A 109 53.98 -8.22 21.99
CA VAL A 109 55.03 -8.45 23.03
C VAL A 109 55.53 -9.90 23.05
N ASN A 110 54.79 -10.89 22.57
CA ASN A 110 55.15 -12.31 22.57
C ASN A 110 55.13 -12.97 21.20
N GLY A 111 55.31 -12.21 20.10
CA GLY A 111 55.11 -12.68 18.75
C GLY A 111 53.61 -12.82 18.41
N SER A 112 53.30 -13.00 17.14
CA SER A 112 51.91 -13.17 16.73
C SER A 112 51.39 -14.51 17.23
N GLN A 113 50.18 -14.56 17.73
CA GLN A 113 49.54 -15.78 18.22
C GLN A 113 49.52 -16.92 17.15
N PHE A 114 49.61 -16.57 15.86
CA PHE A 114 49.57 -17.52 14.73
C PHE A 114 50.84 -17.56 13.89
N GLY A 115 51.98 -16.95 14.37
CA GLY A 115 53.21 -16.87 13.59
C GLY A 115 53.12 -15.95 12.35
N LEU A 116 52.11 -15.07 12.27
CA LEU A 116 51.91 -14.13 11.20
C LEU A 116 52.36 -12.73 11.57
N ARG A 117 53.09 -12.06 10.69
CA ARG A 117 53.61 -10.69 10.83
C ARG A 117 52.62 -9.65 10.32
N SER A 118 51.98 -9.95 9.18
CA SER A 118 51.02 -9.03 8.57
C SER A 118 50.07 -9.75 7.65
N PHE A 119 48.94 -9.09 7.38
CA PHE A 119 48.05 -9.48 6.31
C PHE A 119 47.69 -8.29 5.42
N GLU A 120 47.35 -8.55 4.17
CA GLU A 120 46.75 -7.62 3.21
C GLU A 120 45.66 -8.37 2.46
N THR A 121 44.40 -7.93 2.59
CA THR A 121 43.28 -8.52 1.89
C THR A 121 42.76 -7.59 0.83
N GLU A 122 42.85 -8.04 -0.41
CA GLU A 122 42.22 -7.32 -1.53
C GLU A 122 40.74 -7.59 -1.55
N VAL A 123 39.93 -6.54 -1.43
CA VAL A 123 38.51 -6.57 -1.71
C VAL A 123 38.31 -6.37 -3.19
N GLY A 124 38.15 -7.46 -3.93
CA GLY A 124 37.94 -7.46 -5.39
C GLY A 124 36.64 -6.74 -5.76
N TYR A 125 35.57 -7.02 -5.03
CA TYR A 125 34.32 -6.26 -5.01
C TYR A 125 33.51 -6.64 -3.77
N ALA A 126 32.77 -5.65 -3.24
CA ALA A 126 31.71 -5.86 -2.29
C ALA A 126 30.45 -5.17 -2.84
N ALA A 127 29.33 -5.86 -2.85
CA ALA A 127 28.07 -5.35 -3.36
C ALA A 127 26.95 -5.66 -2.37
N ASP A 128 26.17 -4.64 -2.01
CA ASP A 128 25.04 -4.79 -1.07
C ASP A 128 23.81 -4.03 -1.54
N LEU A 129 22.68 -4.43 -0.94
CA LEU A 129 21.41 -3.72 -0.98
C LEU A 129 21.03 -3.33 0.44
N SER A 130 20.93 -2.03 0.69
CA SER A 130 20.69 -1.46 2.01
C SER A 130 19.42 -0.62 2.05
N GLY A 131 18.64 -0.77 3.11
CA GLY A 131 17.64 0.21 3.50
C GLY A 131 18.32 1.40 4.15
N VAL A 132 17.94 2.61 3.76
CA VAL A 132 18.46 3.87 4.32
C VAL A 132 17.30 4.65 4.92
N VAL A 133 17.45 5.05 6.17
CA VAL A 133 16.42 5.81 6.91
C VAL A 133 17.02 7.14 7.35
N ASN A 134 16.40 8.24 6.95
CA ASN A 134 16.70 9.56 7.48
C ASN A 134 16.10 9.67 8.89
N VAL A 135 16.95 9.75 9.91
CA VAL A 135 16.54 9.75 11.32
C VAL A 135 16.38 11.14 11.91
N ALA A 136 17.07 12.12 11.35
CA ALA A 136 16.99 13.52 11.76
C ALA A 136 17.34 14.45 10.61
N THR A 137 16.79 15.66 10.66
CA THR A 137 17.11 16.75 9.72
C THR A 137 17.34 18.03 10.51
N VAL A 138 18.21 18.90 9.98
CA VAL A 138 18.36 20.26 10.48
C VAL A 138 17.44 21.18 9.68
N ASP A 139 16.92 22.24 10.30
CA ASP A 139 16.01 23.20 9.69
C ASP A 139 14.62 22.65 9.32
N PHE A 140 14.01 21.90 10.25
CA PHE A 140 12.70 21.26 10.04
C PHE A 140 11.55 22.26 9.76
N LEU A 141 11.71 23.55 10.01
CA LEU A 141 10.76 24.60 9.67
C LEU A 141 10.92 25.15 8.25
N ARG A 142 12.01 24.84 7.55
CA ARG A 142 12.22 25.22 6.16
C ARG A 142 11.52 24.27 5.21
N ARG A 143 11.15 24.75 4.03
CA ARG A 143 10.53 23.92 2.96
C ARG A 143 11.45 22.80 2.48
N GLU A 144 12.75 23.05 2.51
CA GLU A 144 13.77 22.06 2.16
C GLU A 144 14.83 21.99 3.26
N ASN A 145 15.20 20.77 3.59
CA ASN A 145 16.28 20.50 4.54
C ASN A 145 17.63 20.74 3.88
N ALA A 146 18.60 21.18 4.65
CA ALA A 146 19.97 21.34 4.19
C ALA A 146 20.88 20.20 4.65
N VAL A 147 20.57 19.57 5.77
CA VAL A 147 21.37 18.50 6.38
C VAL A 147 20.45 17.38 6.82
N ASN A 148 20.78 16.16 6.42
CA ASN A 148 20.08 14.93 6.80
C ASN A 148 21.01 13.95 7.47
N PHE A 149 20.65 13.46 8.66
CA PHE A 149 21.30 12.33 9.32
C PHE A 149 20.58 11.04 8.96
N TYR A 150 21.36 10.02 8.62
CA TYR A 150 20.79 8.75 8.21
C TYR A 150 21.44 7.56 8.91
N VAL A 151 20.72 6.48 8.99
CA VAL A 151 21.22 5.14 9.30
C VAL A 151 20.89 4.20 8.16
N SER A 152 21.72 3.17 7.99
CA SER A 152 21.51 2.16 6.95
C SER A 152 21.80 0.77 7.49
N ALA A 153 21.07 -0.22 6.98
CA ALA A 153 21.37 -1.63 7.20
C ALA A 153 21.02 -2.40 5.92
N GLY A 154 21.78 -3.44 5.64
CA GLY A 154 21.61 -4.18 4.40
C GLY A 154 22.16 -5.59 4.44
N TYR A 155 22.17 -6.19 3.27
CA TYR A 155 22.75 -7.50 3.02
C TYR A 155 23.48 -7.51 1.70
N GLY A 156 24.66 -8.13 1.66
CA GLY A 156 25.49 -8.14 0.47
C GLY A 156 26.40 -9.34 0.35
N LEU A 157 27.17 -9.31 -0.73
CA LEU A 157 28.19 -10.31 -1.05
C LEU A 157 29.52 -9.61 -1.25
N ILE A 158 30.58 -10.14 -0.64
CA ILE A 158 31.95 -9.68 -0.77
C ILE A 158 32.80 -10.76 -1.40
N ALA A 159 33.69 -10.35 -2.31
CA ALA A 159 34.71 -11.19 -2.92
C ALA A 159 36.08 -10.63 -2.55
N TYR A 160 36.87 -11.40 -1.81
CA TYR A 160 38.14 -10.96 -1.27
C TYR A 160 39.22 -12.05 -1.41
N ALA A 161 40.48 -11.63 -1.35
CA ALA A 161 41.64 -12.51 -1.39
C ALA A 161 42.68 -12.05 -0.39
N PRO A 162 42.86 -12.76 0.73
CA PRO A 162 43.88 -12.43 1.72
C PRO A 162 45.27 -12.88 1.27
N LYS A 163 46.25 -12.08 1.60
CA LYS A 163 47.67 -12.37 1.52
C LYS A 163 48.28 -12.20 2.90
N THR A 164 48.99 -13.19 3.41
CA THR A 164 49.62 -13.16 4.72
C THR A 164 51.14 -13.29 4.62
N VAL A 165 51.84 -12.68 5.56
CA VAL A 165 53.30 -12.79 5.71
C VAL A 165 53.58 -13.35 7.07
N SER A 166 54.36 -14.46 7.15
CA SER A 166 54.75 -15.08 8.38
C SER A 166 55.90 -14.28 9.07
N THR A 167 56.12 -14.59 10.33
CA THR A 167 57.27 -14.02 11.08
C THR A 167 58.64 -14.45 10.49
N SER A 168 58.72 -15.58 9.79
CA SER A 168 59.89 -16.02 9.01
C SER A 168 60.06 -15.32 7.65
N GLY A 169 59.09 -14.48 7.24
CA GLY A 169 59.12 -13.78 5.95
C GLY A 169 58.47 -14.59 4.81
N ALA A 170 57.93 -15.78 5.05
CA ALA A 170 57.25 -16.52 4.02
C ALA A 170 55.90 -15.87 3.71
N GLU A 171 55.61 -15.66 2.41
CA GLU A 171 54.37 -15.11 1.91
C GLU A 171 53.42 -16.23 1.50
N PHE A 172 52.15 -16.07 1.81
CA PHE A 172 51.07 -16.92 1.37
C PHE A 172 49.97 -16.05 0.74
N ASP A 173 49.74 -16.27 -0.57
CA ASP A 173 48.71 -15.55 -1.32
C ASP A 173 47.57 -16.54 -1.70
N TRP A 174 46.36 -16.23 -1.34
CA TRP A 174 45.21 -17.07 -1.64
C TRP A 174 44.89 -17.12 -3.15
N LYS A 175 45.40 -16.18 -3.94
CA LYS A 175 45.27 -16.19 -5.40
C LYS A 175 46.18 -17.23 -6.05
N ASP A 176 47.29 -17.54 -5.40
CA ASP A 176 48.33 -18.45 -5.92
C ASP A 176 48.16 -19.89 -5.42
N ARG A 177 47.04 -20.24 -4.87
CA ARG A 177 46.74 -21.57 -4.33
C ARG A 177 46.81 -22.62 -5.44
N ALA A 178 47.96 -23.21 -5.61
CA ALA A 178 48.22 -24.22 -6.62
C ALA A 178 47.36 -25.48 -6.40
N GLY A 179 46.57 -25.87 -7.38
CA GLY A 179 45.93 -27.20 -7.47
C GLY A 179 44.42 -27.23 -7.62
N ASP A 180 43.71 -26.11 -7.65
CA ASP A 180 42.30 -26.12 -7.97
C ASP A 180 42.04 -25.44 -9.33
N GLU A 181 41.79 -26.25 -10.36
CA GLU A 181 41.50 -25.81 -11.75
C GLU A 181 40.17 -24.98 -11.85
N ARG A 182 39.51 -24.71 -10.75
CA ARG A 182 38.30 -23.93 -10.68
C ARG A 182 38.60 -22.51 -10.24
N ASP A 183 39.16 -21.69 -11.10
CA ASP A 183 39.08 -20.21 -11.22
C ASP A 183 38.58 -19.41 -9.98
N LYS A 184 39.08 -19.74 -8.76
CA LYS A 184 38.68 -19.08 -7.53
C LYS A 184 39.80 -18.22 -6.98
N LYS A 185 40.11 -17.14 -7.71
CA LYS A 185 41.02 -16.08 -7.24
C LYS A 185 40.50 -15.34 -6.01
N TYR A 186 39.20 -15.46 -5.66
CA TYR A 186 38.55 -14.77 -4.58
C TYR A 186 37.64 -15.67 -3.77
N VAL A 187 37.71 -15.56 -2.44
CA VAL A 187 36.71 -16.07 -1.51
C VAL A 187 35.46 -15.21 -1.65
N LYS A 188 34.27 -15.84 -1.62
CA LYS A 188 32.99 -15.13 -1.78
C LYS A 188 32.09 -15.46 -0.62
N GLU A 189 31.81 -14.46 0.21
CA GLU A 189 31.03 -14.61 1.42
C GLU A 189 29.91 -13.56 1.51
N ALA A 190 28.92 -13.83 2.33
CA ALA A 190 27.88 -12.89 2.66
C ALA A 190 28.39 -11.88 3.71
N TYR A 191 27.82 -10.67 3.69
CA TYR A 191 28.07 -9.71 4.74
C TYR A 191 26.83 -8.85 5.01
N ILE A 192 26.79 -8.30 6.24
CA ILE A 192 25.75 -7.39 6.70
C ILE A 192 26.42 -6.03 6.97
N PRO A 193 26.21 -5.04 6.12
CA PRO A 193 26.63 -3.66 6.37
C PRO A 193 25.61 -2.96 7.29
N VAL A 194 26.10 -2.26 8.33
CA VAL A 194 25.34 -1.36 9.19
C VAL A 194 26.07 -0.02 9.23
N GLY A 195 25.41 1.05 8.88
CA GLY A 195 26.05 2.34 8.75
C GLY A 195 25.24 3.50 9.29
N ALA A 196 25.93 4.61 9.47
CA ALA A 196 25.37 5.91 9.78
C ALA A 196 26.12 6.99 9.05
N GLY A 197 25.48 8.12 8.82
CA GLY A 197 26.14 9.23 8.15
C GLY A 197 25.33 10.52 8.14
N VAL A 198 25.92 11.52 7.50
CA VAL A 198 25.32 12.83 7.34
C VAL A 198 25.45 13.27 5.87
N LYS A 199 24.39 13.83 5.35
CA LYS A 199 24.33 14.40 4.00
C LYS A 199 24.09 15.89 4.06
N PHE A 200 24.82 16.63 3.23
CA PHE A 200 24.72 18.08 3.08
C PHE A 200 24.22 18.41 1.67
N LYS A 201 23.17 19.19 1.56
CA LYS A 201 22.71 19.72 0.27
C LYS A 201 23.68 20.77 -0.24
N VAL A 202 24.40 20.47 -1.31
CA VAL A 202 25.32 21.41 -1.97
C VAL A 202 24.59 22.23 -3.03
N SER A 203 23.70 21.57 -3.79
CA SER A 203 22.84 22.21 -4.79
C SER A 203 21.56 21.39 -4.96
N ASP A 204 20.68 21.82 -5.86
CA ASP A 204 19.44 21.09 -6.16
C ASP A 204 19.67 19.67 -6.71
N ARG A 205 20.88 19.39 -7.19
CA ARG A 205 21.22 18.09 -7.79
C ARG A 205 22.36 17.38 -7.11
N VAL A 206 23.14 18.08 -6.30
CA VAL A 206 24.37 17.55 -5.71
C VAL A 206 24.28 17.61 -4.20
N ALA A 207 24.53 16.49 -3.57
CA ALA A 207 24.71 16.38 -2.14
C ALA A 207 26.12 15.85 -1.83
N PHE A 208 26.72 16.35 -0.75
CA PHE A 208 27.92 15.81 -0.14
C PHE A 208 27.53 14.85 0.97
N ASN A 209 28.16 13.68 0.99
CA ASN A 209 27.84 12.60 1.94
C ASN A 209 29.09 12.23 2.73
N LEU A 210 28.97 12.19 4.05
CA LEU A 210 29.94 11.59 4.96
C LEU A 210 29.29 10.38 5.62
N GLY A 211 29.90 9.20 5.51
CA GLY A 211 29.34 7.99 6.06
C GLY A 211 30.39 7.10 6.69
N TYR A 212 29.94 6.29 7.63
CA TYR A 212 30.69 5.23 8.27
C TYR A 212 29.84 3.96 8.26
N THR A 213 30.39 2.86 7.77
CA THR A 213 29.73 1.56 7.68
C THR A 213 30.59 0.49 8.33
N MET A 214 30.01 -0.29 9.23
CA MET A 214 30.58 -1.52 9.77
C MET A 214 30.01 -2.69 8.99
N SER A 215 30.85 -3.60 8.56
CA SER A 215 30.51 -4.80 7.79
C SER A 215 30.85 -6.05 8.57
N PHE A 216 29.84 -6.86 8.85
CA PHE A 216 29.95 -8.15 9.52
C PHE A 216 29.98 -9.23 8.45
N VAL A 217 31.14 -9.87 8.26
CA VAL A 217 31.37 -10.89 7.21
C VAL A 217 31.00 -12.26 7.76
N ASP A 218 30.35 -13.10 6.96
CA ASP A 218 30.01 -14.47 7.37
C ASP A 218 31.19 -15.45 7.18
N ALA A 219 32.38 -15.01 7.59
CA ALA A 219 33.63 -15.77 7.48
C ALA A 219 34.63 -15.36 8.60
N ASP A 220 35.63 -16.23 8.83
CA ASP A 220 36.71 -16.08 9.80
C ASP A 220 38.07 -16.24 9.08
N ASN A 221 38.20 -15.64 7.90
CA ASN A 221 39.43 -15.70 7.09
C ASN A 221 39.65 -14.44 6.25
N LEU A 222 38.98 -13.35 6.59
CA LEU A 222 39.17 -12.06 5.91
C LEU A 222 40.59 -11.53 6.14
N ASP A 223 41.17 -11.82 7.28
CA ASP A 223 42.58 -11.48 7.62
C ASP A 223 43.56 -12.61 7.29
N GLY A 224 43.10 -13.67 6.66
CA GLY A 224 43.91 -14.85 6.29
C GLY A 224 44.14 -15.85 7.41
N ILE A 225 43.57 -15.65 8.59
CA ILE A 225 43.58 -16.59 9.72
C ILE A 225 42.26 -17.38 9.73
N TYR A 226 42.35 -18.66 10.03
CA TYR A 226 41.21 -19.53 10.24
C TYR A 226 41.28 -20.13 11.66
N ALA A 227 40.74 -19.40 12.61
CA ALA A 227 40.95 -19.71 14.02
C ALA A 227 39.90 -20.67 14.60
N LYS A 228 38.88 -21.11 13.90
CA LYS A 228 37.70 -21.83 14.42
C LYS A 228 37.00 -21.09 15.56
N ALA A 229 37.20 -19.79 15.68
CA ALA A 229 36.60 -18.97 16.70
C ALA A 229 35.10 -18.73 16.39
N THR A 230 34.33 -18.49 17.44
CA THR A 230 32.92 -18.14 17.35
C THR A 230 32.69 -16.71 16.84
N THR A 231 33.75 -15.91 16.74
CA THR A 231 33.73 -14.51 16.30
C THR A 231 34.12 -14.41 14.84
N LYS A 232 33.20 -13.94 13.99
CA LYS A 232 33.42 -13.70 12.57
C LYS A 232 34.11 -12.36 12.32
N ASP A 233 34.83 -12.28 11.21
CA ASP A 233 35.54 -11.07 10.81
C ASP A 233 34.65 -9.87 10.50
N LYS A 234 35.21 -8.70 10.74
CA LYS A 234 34.54 -7.42 10.56
C LYS A 234 35.50 -6.42 9.91
N PHE A 235 34.95 -5.49 9.19
CA PHE A 235 35.70 -4.32 8.71
C PHE A 235 34.82 -3.08 8.69
N SER A 236 35.46 -1.93 8.64
CA SER A 236 34.77 -0.65 8.51
C SER A 236 35.18 0.09 7.26
N TYR A 237 34.27 0.90 6.76
CA TYR A 237 34.47 1.82 5.67
C TYR A 237 33.95 3.21 6.05
N GLY A 238 34.91 4.11 6.33
CA GLY A 238 34.64 5.53 6.53
C GLY A 238 34.85 6.26 5.22
N TYR A 239 33.85 6.98 4.70
CA TYR A 239 33.90 7.56 3.38
C TYR A 239 33.30 8.94 3.30
N ALA A 240 33.80 9.70 2.30
CA ALA A 240 33.18 10.91 1.79
C ALA A 240 32.78 10.70 0.33
N GLY A 241 31.71 11.33 -0.11
CA GLY A 241 31.20 11.14 -1.46
C GLY A 241 30.31 12.26 -1.95
N LEU A 242 30.05 12.23 -3.24
CA LEU A 242 29.08 13.08 -3.91
C LEU A 242 27.93 12.23 -4.43
N GLU A 243 26.73 12.71 -4.22
CA GLU A 243 25.50 12.10 -4.68
C GLU A 243 24.80 13.03 -5.68
N PHE A 244 24.45 12.52 -6.85
CA PHE A 244 23.84 13.25 -7.95
C PHE A 244 22.41 12.78 -8.16
N SER A 245 21.45 13.68 -7.98
CA SER A 245 20.02 13.41 -8.21
C SER A 245 19.69 13.39 -9.69
N LEU A 246 19.03 12.32 -10.13
CA LEU A 246 18.63 12.07 -11.52
C LEU A 246 17.19 12.53 -11.78
N GLY A 247 16.90 13.03 -12.98
CA GLY A 247 15.57 13.43 -13.43
C GLY A 247 15.42 14.89 -13.83
N SER A 248 14.19 15.36 -14.07
CA SER A 248 13.90 16.72 -14.54
C SER A 248 14.34 17.80 -13.54
N LYS A 249 14.82 18.93 -14.07
CA LYS A 249 15.18 20.11 -13.26
C LYS A 249 13.96 20.76 -12.58
N SER A 250 12.78 20.61 -13.18
CA SER A 250 11.53 21.19 -12.65
C SER A 250 11.00 20.48 -11.41
N LYS A 251 11.48 19.26 -11.11
CA LYS A 251 11.03 18.47 -9.96
C LYS A 251 11.98 18.63 -8.78
N PRO A 252 11.49 18.90 -7.56
CA PRO A 252 12.32 18.89 -6.36
C PRO A 252 12.81 17.46 -6.04
N ASP A 253 13.89 17.35 -5.28
CA ASP A 253 14.41 16.06 -4.82
C ASP A 253 13.71 15.65 -3.52
N LEU A 254 13.08 14.47 -3.53
CA LEU A 254 12.25 13.96 -2.44
C LEU A 254 12.99 13.87 -1.09
N GLN A 255 14.30 13.62 -1.10
CA GLN A 255 15.08 13.48 0.14
C GLN A 255 15.24 14.79 0.91
N TRP A 256 15.11 15.95 0.22
CA TRP A 256 15.32 17.28 0.82
C TRP A 256 14.01 18.01 1.14
N VAL A 257 12.89 17.54 0.61
CA VAL A 257 11.59 18.15 0.84
C VAL A 257 11.10 17.85 2.25
N ASN A 258 10.69 18.90 2.96
CA ASN A 258 10.12 18.80 4.29
C ASN A 258 8.59 18.65 4.20
N PRO A 259 8.02 17.47 4.52
CA PRO A 259 6.59 17.24 4.42
C PRO A 259 5.77 18.12 5.39
N LEU A 260 6.31 18.47 6.56
CA LEU A 260 5.61 19.33 7.52
C LEU A 260 5.45 20.75 7.00
N ALA A 261 6.50 21.28 6.37
CA ALA A 261 6.46 22.63 5.78
C ALA A 261 5.47 22.68 4.61
N LEU A 262 5.44 21.63 3.76
CA LEU A 262 4.45 21.52 2.68
C LEU A 262 3.01 21.45 3.20
N MET A 263 2.76 20.65 4.24
CA MET A 263 1.43 20.58 4.89
C MET A 263 1.01 21.94 5.44
N TYR A 264 1.94 22.65 6.09
CA TYR A 264 1.66 23.97 6.64
C TYR A 264 1.34 24.99 5.56
N ASP A 265 2.08 24.97 4.44
CA ASP A 265 1.83 25.83 3.30
C ASP A 265 0.49 25.52 2.62
N GLU A 266 0.15 24.26 2.46
CA GLU A 266 -1.12 23.81 1.87
C GLU A 266 -2.31 24.18 2.75
N LEU A 267 -2.16 24.10 4.08
CA LEU A 267 -3.18 24.57 5.05
C LEU A 267 -3.33 26.10 5.08
N LYS A 268 -2.27 26.84 4.76
CA LYS A 268 -2.27 28.29 4.68
C LYS A 268 -2.65 28.85 3.31
N ASP A 269 -2.80 28.00 2.31
CA ASP A 269 -3.13 28.43 0.96
C ASP A 269 -4.47 29.20 0.95
N PRO A 270 -4.46 30.50 0.59
CA PRO A 270 -5.67 31.29 0.52
C PRO A 270 -6.68 30.73 -0.48
N SER A 271 -6.23 30.08 -1.54
CA SER A 271 -7.10 29.48 -2.56
C SER A 271 -7.89 28.30 -2.00
N LEU A 272 -7.26 27.45 -1.20
CA LEU A 272 -7.93 26.34 -0.51
C LEU A 272 -8.99 26.85 0.49
N ARG A 273 -8.70 27.95 1.22
CA ARG A 273 -9.68 28.58 2.10
C ARG A 273 -10.87 29.14 1.33
N GLN A 274 -10.62 29.77 0.17
CA GLN A 274 -11.69 30.27 -0.70
C GLN A 274 -12.55 29.13 -1.25
N GLU A 275 -11.91 28.03 -1.66
CA GLU A 275 -12.63 26.85 -2.16
C GLU A 275 -13.47 26.18 -1.05
N VAL A 276 -12.94 26.05 0.16
CA VAL A 276 -13.67 25.54 1.33
C VAL A 276 -14.86 26.46 1.67
N GLU A 277 -14.68 27.79 1.64
CA GLU A 277 -15.76 28.73 1.90
C GLU A 277 -16.83 28.71 0.78
N ALA A 278 -16.40 28.56 -0.48
CA ALA A 278 -17.32 28.39 -1.62
C ALA A 278 -18.13 27.08 -1.50
N LEU A 279 -17.49 25.99 -1.12
CA LEU A 279 -18.15 24.69 -0.87
C LEU A 279 -19.13 24.79 0.29
N LYS A 280 -18.75 25.44 1.41
CA LYS A 280 -19.62 25.67 2.55
C LYS A 280 -20.86 26.48 2.17
N ASN A 281 -20.68 27.53 1.36
CA ASN A 281 -21.79 28.33 0.85
C ASN A 281 -22.71 27.51 -0.09
N ARG A 282 -22.14 26.65 -0.93
CA ARG A 282 -22.92 25.72 -1.78
C ARG A 282 -23.72 24.73 -0.94
N VAL A 283 -23.10 24.11 0.07
CA VAL A 283 -23.80 23.19 1.00
C VAL A 283 -24.94 23.92 1.71
N SER A 284 -24.70 25.10 2.27
CA SER A 284 -25.73 25.88 2.93
C SER A 284 -26.89 26.31 2.02
N ASN A 285 -26.61 26.56 0.73
CA ASN A 285 -27.66 26.81 -0.26
C ASN A 285 -28.46 25.53 -0.57
N VAL A 286 -27.81 24.39 -0.69
CA VAL A 286 -28.47 23.09 -0.88
C VAL A 286 -29.34 22.73 0.32
N GLU A 287 -28.82 22.94 1.55
CA GLU A 287 -29.59 22.70 2.79
C GLU A 287 -30.85 23.57 2.83
N ARG A 288 -30.74 24.85 2.49
CA ARG A 288 -31.93 25.75 2.42
C ARG A 288 -32.90 25.30 1.33
N SER A 289 -32.39 24.93 0.16
CA SER A 289 -33.27 24.39 -0.91
C SER A 289 -33.98 23.10 -0.49
N ILE A 290 -33.33 22.23 0.28
CA ILE A 290 -33.97 21.03 0.83
C ILE A 290 -35.02 21.38 1.88
N GLU A 291 -34.78 22.42 2.69
CA GLU A 291 -35.73 22.89 3.69
C GLU A 291 -36.96 23.52 3.03
N ASP A 292 -36.76 24.32 1.99
CA ASP A 292 -37.85 24.88 1.18
C ASP A 292 -38.65 23.76 0.47
N LEU A 293 -37.94 22.71 -0.03
CA LEU A 293 -38.55 21.52 -0.66
C LEU A 293 -39.42 20.69 0.32
N LYS A 294 -39.12 20.75 1.63
CA LYS A 294 -39.88 20.02 2.67
C LYS A 294 -41.00 20.85 3.30
N LYS A 295 -41.04 22.13 2.96
CA LYS A 295 -42.07 23.01 3.54
C LYS A 295 -43.45 22.58 3.10
N ASP A 296 -44.27 22.23 4.04
CA ASP A 296 -45.67 21.82 3.93
C ASP A 296 -46.45 22.76 4.82
N THR A 297 -47.13 23.77 4.25
CA THR A 297 -47.74 24.86 5.01
C THR A 297 -49.07 24.50 5.64
N ASP A 298 -49.81 23.60 5.04
CA ASP A 298 -51.12 23.14 5.51
C ASP A 298 -51.11 21.78 6.20
N GLY A 299 -49.95 21.06 6.11
CA GLY A 299 -49.74 19.80 6.84
C GLY A 299 -50.48 18.63 6.26
N ASP A 300 -50.81 18.67 4.98
CA ASP A 300 -51.52 17.59 4.30
C ASP A 300 -50.60 16.44 3.82
N GLY A 301 -49.25 16.60 3.93
CA GLY A 301 -48.23 15.64 3.58
C GLY A 301 -47.66 15.82 2.18
N VAL A 302 -48.04 16.85 1.45
CA VAL A 302 -47.49 17.27 0.17
C VAL A 302 -46.78 18.60 0.31
N ALA A 303 -45.52 18.67 -0.09
CA ALA A 303 -44.75 19.91 0.04
C ALA A 303 -45.34 21.05 -0.83
N ASP A 304 -45.31 22.29 -0.32
CA ASP A 304 -45.88 23.51 -0.93
C ASP A 304 -45.63 23.65 -2.45
N GLN A 305 -44.45 23.26 -2.91
CA GLN A 305 -44.08 23.35 -4.33
C GLN A 305 -44.78 22.32 -5.25
N PHE A 306 -45.25 21.21 -4.70
CA PHE A 306 -45.95 20.16 -5.42
C PHE A 306 -47.46 20.22 -5.13
N ASP A 307 -47.85 20.99 -4.12
CA ASP A 307 -49.24 21.13 -3.71
C ASP A 307 -50.00 22.06 -4.65
N LYS A 308 -51.06 21.53 -5.27
CA LYS A 308 -52.01 22.24 -6.16
C LYS A 308 -53.25 22.71 -5.44
N CYS A 309 -53.44 22.22 -4.22
CA CYS A 309 -54.62 22.55 -3.41
C CYS A 309 -54.23 23.13 -2.03
N PRO A 310 -53.51 24.27 -1.99
CA PRO A 310 -53.02 24.82 -0.74
C PRO A 310 -54.17 25.19 0.21
N GLY A 311 -54.08 24.73 1.46
CA GLY A 311 -55.09 24.90 2.48
C GLY A 311 -55.96 23.67 2.71
N THR A 312 -55.51 22.48 2.25
CA THR A 312 -56.14 21.21 2.59
C THR A 312 -55.94 20.91 4.08
N PRO A 313 -57.00 20.65 4.87
CA PRO A 313 -56.86 20.43 6.30
C PRO A 313 -55.97 19.20 6.60
N ALA A 314 -55.04 19.33 7.55
CA ALA A 314 -54.17 18.25 7.99
C ALA A 314 -54.96 16.96 8.33
N GLY A 315 -54.49 15.81 7.83
CA GLY A 315 -55.14 14.52 8.00
C GLY A 315 -56.26 14.21 7.00
N THR A 316 -56.48 15.10 6.01
CA THR A 316 -57.32 14.78 4.85
C THR A 316 -56.51 13.84 3.92
N ALA A 317 -57.14 12.74 3.46
CA ALA A 317 -56.51 11.90 2.46
C ALA A 317 -56.42 12.67 1.12
N VAL A 318 -55.20 12.93 0.67
CA VAL A 318 -54.90 13.71 -0.56
C VAL A 318 -54.23 12.80 -1.61
N ASP A 319 -54.29 13.22 -2.84
CA ASP A 319 -53.48 12.64 -3.92
C ASP A 319 -52.05 13.18 -3.90
N GLY A 320 -51.16 12.72 -4.78
CA GLY A 320 -49.77 13.17 -4.89
C GLY A 320 -49.61 14.64 -5.29
N SER A 321 -50.70 15.40 -5.50
CA SER A 321 -50.73 16.85 -5.78
C SER A 321 -51.38 17.66 -4.66
N GLY A 322 -51.58 17.09 -3.46
CA GLY A 322 -52.17 17.80 -2.30
C GLY A 322 -53.66 18.00 -2.38
N CYS A 323 -54.36 17.47 -3.41
CA CYS A 323 -55.81 17.68 -3.54
C CYS A 323 -56.58 16.52 -2.88
N PRO A 324 -57.70 16.88 -2.16
CA PRO A 324 -58.52 15.86 -1.48
C PRO A 324 -58.98 14.77 -2.44
N LEU A 325 -58.77 13.53 -2.05
CA LEU A 325 -59.30 12.39 -2.80
C LEU A 325 -60.81 12.41 -2.77
N PRO A 326 -61.51 12.18 -3.93
CA PRO A 326 -62.97 12.06 -3.96
C PRO A 326 -63.33 10.90 -3.03
N LYS A 327 -64.27 11.10 -2.08
CA LYS A 327 -64.79 10.02 -1.24
C LYS A 327 -65.37 8.92 -2.15
N MET A 328 -64.57 7.90 -2.42
CA MET A 328 -65.13 6.71 -3.04
C MET A 328 -66.11 6.05 -2.05
N GLN A 329 -67.37 5.99 -2.42
CA GLN A 329 -68.27 5.01 -1.81
C GLN A 329 -67.72 3.63 -2.16
N VAL A 330 -67.16 2.98 -1.15
CA VAL A 330 -66.68 1.62 -1.27
C VAL A 330 -67.95 0.75 -1.34
N ASP A 331 -68.42 0.51 -2.54
CA ASP A 331 -69.29 -0.65 -2.76
C ASP A 331 -68.45 -1.88 -2.43
N SER A 332 -68.83 -2.56 -1.36
CA SER A 332 -68.17 -3.77 -0.88
C SER A 332 -68.28 -4.87 -1.94
N VAL A 333 -67.29 -4.96 -2.80
CA VAL A 333 -67.07 -6.15 -3.61
C VAL A 333 -66.28 -7.14 -2.74
N ALA A 334 -67.04 -8.02 -2.08
CA ALA A 334 -66.51 -9.24 -1.49
C ALA A 334 -65.95 -10.13 -2.61
N GLY A 335 -64.71 -9.92 -2.97
CA GLY A 335 -63.94 -10.79 -3.81
C GLY A 335 -62.85 -11.45 -2.97
N THR A 336 -63.01 -12.75 -2.67
CA THR A 336 -62.03 -13.64 -2.05
C THR A 336 -60.82 -13.81 -2.97
N ALA A 337 -59.88 -12.85 -2.97
CA ALA A 337 -58.55 -13.05 -3.52
C ALA A 337 -57.56 -13.24 -2.37
N THR A 338 -57.17 -14.48 -2.13
CA THR A 338 -56.21 -14.92 -1.11
C THR A 338 -54.75 -14.74 -1.52
N GLY A 339 -54.43 -13.76 -2.33
CA GLY A 339 -53.03 -13.55 -2.75
C GLY A 339 -52.68 -12.10 -2.91
N TYR A 340 -51.58 -11.66 -2.30
CA TYR A 340 -50.95 -10.39 -2.60
C TYR A 340 -50.28 -10.47 -3.94
N GLU A 341 -50.13 -9.33 -4.64
CA GLU A 341 -49.37 -9.24 -5.86
C GLU A 341 -47.94 -9.75 -5.65
N PRO A 342 -47.37 -10.51 -6.61
CA PRO A 342 -46.02 -11.00 -6.49
C PRO A 342 -44.99 -9.87 -6.45
N ILE A 343 -44.03 -9.96 -5.57
CA ILE A 343 -42.89 -9.01 -5.49
C ILE A 343 -41.87 -9.35 -6.58
N GLN A 344 -41.65 -8.48 -7.51
CA GLN A 344 -40.72 -8.68 -8.63
C GLN A 344 -39.32 -8.19 -8.33
N PHE A 345 -38.33 -8.83 -8.99
CA PHE A 345 -36.90 -8.53 -8.81
C PHE A 345 -36.20 -8.31 -10.16
N GLU A 346 -35.15 -7.49 -10.12
CA GLU A 346 -34.27 -7.31 -11.28
C GLU A 346 -33.48 -8.59 -11.59
N PHE A 347 -32.95 -8.63 -12.81
CA PHE A 347 -32.04 -9.68 -13.22
C PHE A 347 -30.84 -9.77 -12.26
N ASN A 348 -30.49 -10.99 -11.86
CA ASN A 348 -29.36 -11.28 -10.98
C ASN A 348 -29.35 -10.48 -9.67
N SER A 349 -30.48 -10.06 -9.17
CA SER A 349 -30.64 -9.25 -7.95
C SER A 349 -31.62 -9.88 -6.97
N SER A 350 -31.31 -9.71 -5.67
CA SER A 350 -32.23 -9.97 -4.55
C SER A 350 -32.60 -8.67 -3.79
N VAL A 351 -32.28 -7.50 -4.37
CA VAL A 351 -32.63 -6.19 -3.83
C VAL A 351 -34.10 -5.88 -4.15
N LEU A 352 -34.84 -5.41 -3.16
CA LEU A 352 -36.24 -4.99 -3.32
C LEU A 352 -36.34 -3.76 -4.21
N LYS A 353 -37.31 -3.75 -5.10
CA LYS A 353 -37.63 -2.61 -5.95
C LYS A 353 -38.46 -1.59 -5.18
N THR A 354 -38.35 -0.33 -5.54
CA THR A 354 -39.11 0.76 -4.89
C THR A 354 -40.63 0.54 -4.99
N GLU A 355 -41.10 0.04 -6.13
CA GLU A 355 -42.50 -0.26 -6.37
C GLU A 355 -43.07 -1.38 -5.47
N SER A 356 -42.21 -2.18 -4.84
CA SER A 356 -42.61 -3.26 -3.97
C SER A 356 -42.95 -2.80 -2.55
N TYR A 357 -42.48 -1.63 -2.11
CA TYR A 357 -42.65 -1.18 -0.72
C TYR A 357 -44.11 -1.01 -0.31
N PRO A 358 -45.00 -0.42 -1.12
CA PRO A 358 -46.43 -0.31 -0.74
C PRO A 358 -47.10 -1.68 -0.50
N ILE A 359 -46.77 -2.67 -1.33
CA ILE A 359 -47.28 -4.05 -1.22
C ILE A 359 -46.74 -4.69 0.07
N LEU A 360 -45.48 -4.50 0.38
CA LEU A 360 -44.81 -5.05 1.56
C LEU A 360 -45.31 -4.38 2.83
N ASP A 361 -45.61 -3.08 2.82
CA ASP A 361 -46.18 -2.36 3.96
C ASP A 361 -47.61 -2.83 4.24
N ALA A 362 -48.43 -2.98 3.21
CA ALA A 362 -49.77 -3.54 3.37
C ALA A 362 -49.76 -4.98 3.93
N LEU A 363 -48.81 -5.81 3.41
CA LEU A 363 -48.63 -7.19 3.92
C LEU A 363 -48.16 -7.17 5.38
N SER A 364 -47.18 -6.30 5.74
CA SER A 364 -46.68 -6.22 7.11
C SER A 364 -47.73 -5.75 8.10
N SER A 365 -48.55 -4.76 7.76
CA SER A 365 -49.64 -4.27 8.56
C SER A 365 -50.68 -5.38 8.85
N ARG A 366 -51.10 -6.11 7.80
CA ARG A 366 -52.05 -7.21 7.95
C ARG A 366 -51.51 -8.36 8.78
N LEU A 367 -50.21 -8.71 8.64
CA LEU A 367 -49.61 -9.79 9.42
C LEU A 367 -49.51 -9.42 10.91
N ARG A 368 -49.30 -8.15 11.22
CA ARG A 368 -49.29 -7.64 12.61
C ARG A 368 -50.67 -7.61 13.21
N GLU A 369 -51.70 -7.21 12.44
CA GLU A 369 -53.08 -7.11 12.90
C GLU A 369 -53.70 -8.49 13.19
N ASN A 370 -53.47 -9.42 12.26
CA ASN A 370 -54.17 -10.75 12.31
C ASN A 370 -53.31 -11.84 12.94
N ASN A 371 -52.06 -11.56 13.31
CA ASN A 371 -51.10 -12.51 13.85
C ASN A 371 -50.98 -13.80 13.00
N SER A 372 -51.21 -13.69 11.70
CA SER A 372 -51.22 -14.83 10.78
C SER A 372 -49.81 -15.23 10.33
N LYS A 373 -49.63 -16.46 9.89
CA LYS A 373 -48.37 -16.95 9.33
C LYS A 373 -48.37 -16.83 7.82
N VAL A 374 -47.21 -16.47 7.26
CA VAL A 374 -47.00 -16.36 5.81
C VAL A 374 -45.78 -17.18 5.36
N THR A 375 -45.93 -17.85 4.23
CA THR A 375 -44.81 -18.49 3.54
C THR A 375 -44.48 -17.70 2.29
N LEU A 376 -43.21 -17.22 2.22
CA LEU A 376 -42.66 -16.52 1.09
C LEU A 376 -41.95 -17.50 0.17
N LYS A 377 -42.42 -17.60 -1.07
CA LYS A 377 -41.90 -18.52 -2.09
C LYS A 377 -41.13 -17.71 -3.13
N GLY A 378 -39.81 -17.83 -3.12
CA GLY A 378 -38.94 -17.13 -4.09
C GLY A 378 -38.72 -17.98 -5.34
N TYR A 379 -38.69 -17.31 -6.49
CA TYR A 379 -38.46 -17.91 -7.80
C TYR A 379 -37.40 -17.12 -8.60
N ALA A 380 -36.82 -17.80 -9.57
CA ALA A 380 -35.86 -17.24 -10.51
C ALA A 380 -36.27 -17.57 -11.96
N SER A 381 -35.77 -16.81 -12.93
CA SER A 381 -35.80 -17.20 -14.32
C SER A 381 -34.83 -18.35 -14.61
N SER A 382 -34.93 -19.00 -15.76
CA SER A 382 -34.07 -20.15 -16.13
C SER A 382 -32.64 -19.78 -16.53
N GLU A 383 -32.26 -18.53 -16.39
CA GLU A 383 -30.90 -18.06 -16.72
C GLU A 383 -29.91 -18.44 -15.60
N GLY A 384 -28.80 -19.10 -15.99
CA GLY A 384 -27.79 -19.55 -15.04
C GLY A 384 -27.88 -21.06 -14.69
N THR A 385 -27.23 -21.47 -13.62
CA THR A 385 -27.27 -22.87 -13.16
C THR A 385 -28.40 -23.09 -12.16
N ALA A 386 -28.98 -24.30 -12.13
CA ALA A 386 -30.02 -24.64 -11.17
C ALA A 386 -29.62 -24.40 -9.71
N ALA A 387 -28.36 -24.69 -9.35
CA ALA A 387 -27.81 -24.41 -8.01
C ALA A 387 -27.76 -22.90 -7.71
N TYR A 388 -27.35 -22.11 -8.66
CA TYR A 388 -27.34 -20.66 -8.54
C TYR A 388 -28.77 -20.09 -8.40
N ASN A 389 -29.70 -20.51 -9.25
CA ASN A 389 -31.08 -20.08 -9.22
C ASN A 389 -31.79 -20.47 -7.93
N MET A 390 -31.44 -21.63 -7.38
CA MET A 390 -31.95 -22.07 -6.06
C MET A 390 -31.47 -21.10 -4.96
N LYS A 391 -30.19 -20.73 -4.97
CA LYS A 391 -29.63 -19.76 -4.01
C LYS A 391 -30.27 -18.37 -4.18
N LEU A 392 -30.30 -17.84 -5.41
CA LEU A 392 -30.85 -16.52 -5.71
C LEU A 392 -32.32 -16.39 -5.32
N SER A 393 -33.15 -17.43 -5.59
CA SER A 393 -34.53 -17.45 -5.21
C SER A 393 -34.75 -17.44 -3.69
N LYS A 394 -33.88 -18.16 -2.96
CA LYS A 394 -33.86 -18.15 -1.49
C LYS A 394 -33.43 -16.77 -0.95
N ASP A 395 -32.45 -16.16 -1.54
CA ASP A 395 -31.95 -14.82 -1.14
C ASP A 395 -33.07 -13.77 -1.36
N ARG A 396 -33.82 -13.82 -2.46
CA ARG A 396 -35.00 -12.98 -2.71
C ARG A 396 -36.06 -13.14 -1.64
N ALA A 397 -36.43 -14.38 -1.31
CA ALA A 397 -37.41 -14.65 -0.25
C ALA A 397 -36.92 -14.14 1.11
N ASN A 398 -35.64 -14.24 1.39
CA ASN A 398 -35.04 -13.71 2.60
C ASN A 398 -35.03 -12.17 2.64
N SER A 399 -34.84 -11.47 1.52
CA SER A 399 -34.91 -10.00 1.46
C SER A 399 -36.31 -9.51 1.82
N VAL A 400 -37.37 -10.18 1.31
CA VAL A 400 -38.75 -9.89 1.70
C VAL A 400 -38.98 -10.19 3.17
N LYS A 401 -38.51 -11.34 3.67
CA LYS A 401 -38.59 -11.67 5.11
C LYS A 401 -37.95 -10.63 5.99
N THR A 402 -36.72 -10.21 5.63
CA THR A 402 -35.96 -9.18 6.37
C THR A 402 -36.73 -7.87 6.44
N TYR A 403 -37.33 -7.45 5.32
CA TYR A 403 -38.19 -6.27 5.31
C TYR A 403 -39.38 -6.38 6.24
N LEU A 404 -40.16 -7.47 6.17
CA LEU A 404 -41.33 -7.68 7.02
C LEU A 404 -40.95 -7.70 8.51
N VAL A 405 -39.86 -8.35 8.87
CA VAL A 405 -39.37 -8.40 10.26
C VAL A 405 -38.94 -7.00 10.72
N ASN A 406 -38.24 -6.25 9.90
CA ASN A 406 -37.84 -4.85 10.19
C ASN A 406 -39.05 -3.92 10.29
N SER A 407 -40.17 -4.25 9.60
CA SER A 407 -41.43 -3.55 9.70
C SER A 407 -42.29 -4.00 10.90
N GLY A 408 -41.71 -4.79 11.83
CA GLY A 408 -42.32 -5.17 13.10
C GLY A 408 -43.13 -6.48 13.05
N VAL A 409 -43.08 -7.28 12.01
CA VAL A 409 -43.66 -8.61 11.94
C VAL A 409 -42.80 -9.62 12.71
N ASN A 410 -43.38 -10.47 13.55
CA ASN A 410 -42.59 -11.45 14.28
C ASN A 410 -41.94 -12.47 13.32
N ALA A 411 -40.66 -12.71 13.50
CA ALA A 411 -39.85 -13.58 12.64
C ALA A 411 -40.42 -15.04 12.56
N SER A 412 -41.11 -15.48 13.60
CA SER A 412 -41.76 -16.80 13.66
C SER A 412 -43.02 -16.92 12.78
N GLN A 413 -43.57 -15.79 12.34
CA GLN A 413 -44.74 -15.76 11.44
C GLN A 413 -44.31 -15.87 9.97
N VAL A 414 -43.02 -15.62 9.63
CA VAL A 414 -42.56 -15.53 8.26
C VAL A 414 -41.59 -16.67 7.92
N THR A 415 -42.01 -17.54 7.03
CA THR A 415 -41.16 -18.62 6.49
C THR A 415 -40.70 -18.25 5.07
N ALA A 416 -39.40 -18.25 4.80
CA ALA A 416 -38.83 -17.98 3.46
C ALA A 416 -38.31 -19.29 2.83
N ARG A 417 -38.72 -19.58 1.60
CA ARG A 417 -38.27 -20.73 0.81
C ARG A 417 -37.91 -20.33 -0.60
N GLY A 418 -36.78 -20.86 -1.11
CA GLY A 418 -36.39 -20.74 -2.50
C GLY A 418 -36.83 -21.97 -3.30
N TYR A 419 -37.28 -21.77 -4.51
CA TYR A 419 -37.71 -22.80 -5.45
C TYR A 419 -36.92 -22.81 -6.75
N GLY A 420 -35.87 -21.95 -6.85
CA GLY A 420 -35.08 -21.85 -8.06
C GLY A 420 -35.91 -21.42 -9.27
N GLU A 421 -35.75 -22.12 -10.38
CA GLU A 421 -36.47 -21.90 -11.64
C GLU A 421 -37.73 -22.75 -11.76
N ALA A 422 -38.13 -23.45 -10.69
CA ALA A 422 -39.35 -24.27 -10.68
C ALA A 422 -40.61 -23.41 -10.74
N ASN A 423 -41.68 -23.97 -11.30
CA ASN A 423 -43.01 -23.35 -11.42
C ASN A 423 -42.97 -21.96 -12.10
N PRO A 424 -42.52 -21.85 -13.35
CA PRO A 424 -42.58 -20.60 -14.08
C PRO A 424 -44.03 -20.18 -14.34
N VAL A 425 -44.35 -18.91 -14.18
CA VAL A 425 -45.68 -18.33 -14.45
C VAL A 425 -45.79 -17.81 -15.87
N ALA A 426 -44.65 -17.61 -16.55
CA ALA A 426 -44.60 -17.22 -17.93
C ALA A 426 -43.41 -17.93 -18.65
N SER A 427 -43.37 -17.87 -19.99
CA SER A 427 -42.27 -18.46 -20.75
C SER A 427 -40.91 -17.82 -20.39
N ASN A 428 -39.88 -18.65 -20.18
CA ASN A 428 -38.54 -18.20 -20.00
C ASN A 428 -37.81 -17.82 -21.33
N ASP A 429 -38.45 -18.04 -22.48
CA ASP A 429 -37.89 -17.77 -23.78
C ASP A 429 -37.85 -16.25 -24.07
N THR A 430 -38.80 -15.49 -23.52
CA THR A 430 -38.90 -14.04 -23.68
C THR A 430 -38.44 -13.32 -22.42
N GLU A 431 -37.91 -12.08 -22.57
CA GLU A 431 -37.48 -11.28 -21.41
C GLU A 431 -38.69 -10.88 -20.54
N GLU A 432 -39.82 -10.56 -21.16
CA GLU A 432 -41.07 -10.25 -20.42
C GLU A 432 -41.51 -11.40 -19.53
N GLY A 433 -41.41 -12.62 -20.02
CA GLY A 433 -41.74 -13.79 -19.24
C GLY A 433 -40.73 -14.08 -18.14
N ARG A 434 -39.42 -13.87 -18.42
CA ARG A 434 -38.37 -13.97 -17.39
C ARG A 434 -38.55 -12.93 -16.27
N ILE A 435 -38.98 -11.72 -16.60
CA ILE A 435 -39.32 -10.68 -15.61
C ILE A 435 -40.43 -11.19 -14.67
N GLN A 436 -41.46 -11.78 -15.21
CA GLN A 436 -42.57 -12.35 -14.40
C GLN A 436 -42.12 -13.52 -13.53
N ASN A 437 -41.16 -14.32 -13.97
CA ASN A 437 -40.61 -15.44 -13.24
C ASN A 437 -39.67 -15.01 -12.09
N ARG A 438 -39.03 -13.84 -12.18
CA ARG A 438 -38.17 -13.27 -11.11
C ARG A 438 -39.01 -12.68 -9.96
N ARG A 439 -39.68 -13.49 -9.18
CA ARG A 439 -40.68 -13.04 -8.21
C ARG A 439 -40.59 -13.72 -6.83
N VAL A 440 -41.23 -13.12 -5.85
CA VAL A 440 -41.58 -13.73 -4.56
C VAL A 440 -43.10 -13.69 -4.38
N GLU A 441 -43.70 -14.82 -4.17
CA GLU A 441 -45.10 -14.95 -3.84
C GLU A 441 -45.30 -15.15 -2.33
N SER A 442 -46.36 -14.56 -1.78
CA SER A 442 -46.79 -14.78 -0.41
C SER A 442 -48.00 -15.70 -0.35
N SER A 443 -47.96 -16.72 0.48
CA SER A 443 -49.14 -17.56 0.76
C SER A 443 -49.38 -17.62 2.25
N SER A 444 -50.60 -17.27 2.69
CA SER A 444 -51.04 -17.47 4.08
C SER A 444 -51.24 -18.95 4.33
N ASN A 445 -50.77 -19.43 5.49
CA ASN A 445 -51.05 -20.79 5.97
C ASN A 445 -52.26 -20.78 6.84
#